data_7d8e5128dfee28dc16ceec5950266ee7
#
_entry.id   7d8e5128dfee28dc16ceec5950266ee7
#
_cell.length_a   1.000
_cell.length_b   1.000
_cell.length_c   1.000
_cell.angle_alpha   90.00
_cell.angle_beta   90.00
_cell.angle_gamma   90.00
#
_symmetry.space_group_name_H-M   'P 1'
#
loop_
_entity.id
_entity.type
_entity.pdbx_description
1 polymer ?
#
loop_
_entity_poly.entity_id
_entity_poly.type
_entity_poly.pdbx_seq_one_letter_code
_entity_poly.pdbx_strand_id
1 'polypeptide(L)'
;MYFIDRDKQLSTQEVGEIINAFRTKELPVLNRYYNYFDGKQAILQKQVSDDTKPCNKIVSNYMDEIVNTYVGYMTGIDITYTSDEDIEAIQDVLNYNDVSQEDASLLKDALIYGLAYEVN
;
A
#
# COMPACT_ATOMS: atom_id res chain seq x y z
N MET A 1 -8.11 13.00 -8.88
CA MET A 1 -6.70 13.38 -8.68
C MET A 1 -6.62 14.90 -8.69
N TYR A 2 -6.11 15.52 -7.63
CA TYR A 2 -5.94 16.97 -7.55
C TYR A 2 -4.54 17.32 -8.05
N PHE A 3 -4.46 18.20 -9.03
CA PHE A 3 -3.21 18.80 -9.46
C PHE A 3 -3.08 20.17 -8.81
N ILE A 4 -2.04 20.34 -8.02
CA ILE A 4 -1.74 21.61 -7.34
C ILE A 4 -0.45 22.14 -7.93
N ASP A 5 -0.44 23.42 -8.28
CA ASP A 5 0.78 24.08 -8.71
C ASP A 5 1.79 24.05 -7.56
N ARG A 6 3.04 23.70 -7.85
CA ARG A 6 4.10 23.50 -6.86
C ARG A 6 4.36 24.73 -6.01
N ASP A 7 4.18 25.92 -6.59
CA ASP A 7 4.46 27.21 -5.94
C ASP A 7 3.23 27.82 -5.26
N LYS A 8 2.07 27.16 -5.33
CA LYS A 8 0.83 27.66 -4.73
C LYS A 8 0.78 27.32 -3.25
N GLN A 9 0.72 28.35 -2.40
CA GLN A 9 0.34 28.18 -0.99
C GLN A 9 -1.15 27.85 -0.87
N LEU A 10 -1.44 26.70 -0.23
CA LEU A 10 -2.80 26.27 0.02
C LEU A 10 -3.38 26.98 1.24
N SER A 11 -4.60 27.46 1.13
CA SER A 11 -5.37 27.91 2.29
C SER A 11 -5.85 26.73 3.14
N THR A 12 -6.15 26.98 4.41
CA THR A 12 -6.69 25.95 5.32
C THR A 12 -7.99 25.36 4.78
N GLN A 13 -8.81 26.13 4.09
CA GLN A 13 -10.05 25.65 3.48
C GLN A 13 -9.77 24.69 2.33
N GLU A 14 -8.84 25.02 1.42
CA GLU A 14 -8.46 24.15 0.30
C GLU A 14 -7.89 22.83 0.78
N VAL A 15 -7.06 22.85 1.84
CA VAL A 15 -6.55 21.63 2.48
C VAL A 15 -7.70 20.79 3.04
N GLY A 16 -8.67 21.42 3.71
CA GLY A 16 -9.85 20.75 4.21
C GLY A 16 -10.69 20.07 3.12
N GLU A 17 -10.87 20.74 1.99
CA GLU A 17 -11.60 20.20 0.83
C GLU A 17 -10.86 19.00 0.21
N ILE A 18 -9.53 19.06 0.07
CA ILE A 18 -8.70 17.96 -0.43
C ILE A 18 -8.80 16.74 0.49
N ILE A 19 -8.66 16.94 1.80
CA ILE A 19 -8.76 15.84 2.79
C ILE A 19 -10.16 15.21 2.75
N ASN A 20 -11.20 16.03 2.65
CA ASN A 20 -12.57 15.54 2.61
C ASN A 20 -12.85 14.75 1.31
N ALA A 21 -12.34 15.25 0.18
CA ALA A 21 -12.44 14.55 -1.09
C ALA A 21 -11.69 13.19 -1.07
N PHE A 22 -10.50 13.14 -0.46
CA PHE A 22 -9.75 11.91 -0.27
C PHE A 22 -10.54 10.91 0.57
N ARG A 23 -11.05 11.34 1.73
CA ARG A 23 -11.82 10.48 2.64
C ARG A 23 -13.10 9.93 2.01
N THR A 24 -13.75 10.70 1.14
CA THR A 24 -15.04 10.29 0.55
C THR A 24 -14.90 9.50 -0.73
N LYS A 25 -13.87 9.73 -1.52
CA LYS A 25 -13.69 9.11 -2.85
C LYS A 25 -12.61 8.05 -2.89
N GLU A 26 -11.42 8.37 -2.36
CA GLU A 26 -10.24 7.52 -2.52
C GLU A 26 -10.16 6.46 -1.39
N LEU A 27 -10.31 6.86 -0.15
CA LEU A 27 -10.17 5.97 1.00
C LEU A 27 -11.07 4.72 0.94
N PRO A 28 -12.35 4.79 0.50
CA PRO A 28 -13.17 3.59 0.36
C PRO A 28 -12.64 2.61 -0.69
N VAL A 29 -11.99 3.11 -1.74
CA VAL A 29 -11.38 2.28 -2.79
C VAL A 29 -10.14 1.59 -2.25
N LEU A 30 -9.26 2.33 -1.55
CA LEU A 30 -8.06 1.78 -0.92
C LEU A 30 -8.43 0.72 0.12
N ASN A 31 -9.43 0.97 0.97
CA ASN A 31 -9.93 -0.01 1.93
C ASN A 31 -10.47 -1.27 1.24
N ARG A 32 -11.07 -1.16 0.06
CA ARG A 32 -11.50 -2.32 -0.71
C ARG A 32 -10.32 -3.14 -1.20
N TYR A 33 -9.24 -2.51 -1.66
CA TYR A 33 -8.02 -3.21 -2.08
C TYR A 33 -7.39 -3.97 -0.91
N TYR A 34 -7.27 -3.30 0.24
CA TYR A 34 -6.79 -3.94 1.45
C TYR A 34 -7.66 -5.12 1.89
N ASN A 35 -8.97 -4.99 1.83
CA ASN A 35 -9.88 -6.09 2.17
C ASN A 35 -9.69 -7.30 1.25
N TYR A 36 -9.41 -7.09 -0.03
CA TYR A 36 -9.09 -8.19 -0.95
C TYR A 36 -7.76 -8.84 -0.60
N PHE A 37 -6.75 -8.05 -0.24
CA PHE A 37 -5.47 -8.55 0.25
C PHE A 37 -5.62 -9.34 1.57
N ASP A 38 -6.44 -8.86 2.50
CA ASP A 38 -6.74 -9.49 3.80
C ASP A 38 -7.73 -10.67 3.69
N GLY A 39 -8.09 -11.10 2.49
CA GLY A 39 -9.01 -12.22 2.26
C GLY A 39 -10.49 -11.90 2.54
N LYS A 40 -10.84 -10.67 2.87
CA LYS A 40 -12.22 -10.21 3.10
C LYS A 40 -12.93 -9.96 1.77
N GLN A 41 -13.10 -11.00 0.98
CA GLN A 41 -13.71 -10.90 -0.34
C GLN A 41 -15.23 -10.77 -0.27
N ALA A 42 -15.82 -10.12 -1.29
CA ALA A 42 -17.26 -9.86 -1.37
C ALA A 42 -18.11 -11.16 -1.36
N ILE A 43 -17.53 -12.30 -1.75
CA ILE A 43 -18.22 -13.59 -1.70
C ILE A 43 -18.68 -13.98 -0.29
N LEU A 44 -17.96 -13.52 0.75
CA LEU A 44 -18.33 -13.77 2.16
C LEU A 44 -19.65 -13.12 2.54
N GLN A 45 -20.00 -12.01 1.87
CA GLN A 45 -21.24 -11.25 2.12
C GLN A 45 -22.39 -11.69 1.22
N LYS A 46 -22.14 -12.64 0.28
CA LYS A 46 -23.20 -13.13 -0.62
C LYS A 46 -24.33 -13.76 0.19
N GLN A 47 -25.54 -13.25 0.01
CA GLN A 47 -26.75 -13.83 0.52
C GLN A 47 -27.37 -14.76 -0.54
N VAL A 48 -27.87 -15.91 -0.12
CA VAL A 48 -28.59 -16.84 -0.99
C VAL A 48 -30.06 -16.69 -0.67
N SER A 49 -30.86 -16.45 -1.68
CA SER A 49 -32.29 -16.25 -1.55
C SER A 49 -33.08 -17.54 -1.27
N ASP A 50 -32.42 -18.68 -1.35
CA ASP A 50 -33.05 -20.01 -1.22
C ASP A 50 -32.20 -20.87 -0.27
N ASP A 51 -32.67 -21.02 0.96
CA ASP A 51 -31.98 -21.78 2.03
C ASP A 51 -31.85 -23.29 1.73
N THR A 52 -32.53 -23.78 0.69
CA THR A 52 -32.41 -25.18 0.27
C THR A 52 -31.16 -25.44 -0.61
N LYS A 53 -30.49 -24.39 -1.08
CA LYS A 53 -29.32 -24.52 -1.92
C LYS A 53 -28.03 -24.34 -1.13
N PRO A 54 -27.05 -25.24 -1.29
CA PRO A 54 -25.76 -25.07 -0.62
C PRO A 54 -25.07 -23.79 -1.11
N CYS A 55 -24.64 -22.97 -0.17
CA CYS A 55 -23.87 -21.75 -0.45
C CYS A 55 -22.45 -21.89 0.12
N ASN A 56 -21.55 -22.42 -0.68
CA ASN A 56 -20.14 -22.51 -0.31
C ASN A 56 -19.44 -21.17 -0.56
N LYS A 57 -19.03 -20.50 0.53
CA LYS A 57 -18.28 -19.25 0.50
C LYS A 57 -16.80 -19.57 0.69
N ILE A 58 -16.13 -19.93 -0.41
CA ILE A 58 -14.72 -20.28 -0.39
C ILE A 58 -13.92 -19.05 -0.82
N VAL A 59 -12.95 -18.67 -0.01
CA VAL A 59 -11.98 -17.61 -0.31
C VAL A 59 -10.63 -18.27 -0.55
N SER A 60 -10.09 -18.07 -1.76
CA SER A 60 -8.68 -18.36 -2.06
C SER A 60 -7.94 -17.03 -2.13
N ASN A 61 -7.08 -16.76 -1.13
CA ASN A 61 -6.42 -15.46 -1.01
C ASN A 61 -5.17 -15.35 -1.90
N TYR A 62 -5.37 -15.47 -3.22
CA TYR A 62 -4.29 -15.32 -4.20
C TYR A 62 -3.64 -13.93 -4.17
N MET A 63 -4.36 -12.88 -3.72
CA MET A 63 -3.77 -11.54 -3.64
C MET A 63 -2.63 -11.50 -2.62
N ASP A 64 -2.82 -12.09 -1.45
CA ASP A 64 -1.77 -12.18 -0.43
C ASP A 64 -0.56 -12.97 -0.95
N GLU A 65 -0.80 -14.12 -1.60
CA GLU A 65 0.25 -14.95 -2.17
C GLU A 65 1.04 -14.21 -3.25
N ILE A 66 0.35 -13.54 -4.19
CA ILE A 66 0.98 -12.77 -5.27
C ILE A 66 1.80 -11.62 -4.70
N VAL A 67 1.23 -10.81 -3.82
CA VAL A 67 1.91 -9.64 -3.24
C VAL A 67 3.16 -10.08 -2.48
N ASN A 68 3.04 -11.06 -1.58
CA ASN A 68 4.18 -11.53 -0.80
C ASN A 68 5.26 -12.19 -1.68
N THR A 69 4.87 -12.87 -2.75
CA THR A 69 5.82 -13.44 -3.73
C THR A 69 6.60 -12.33 -4.44
N TYR A 70 5.91 -11.28 -4.91
CA TYR A 70 6.57 -10.14 -5.56
C TYR A 70 7.48 -9.38 -4.60
N VAL A 71 7.02 -9.11 -3.37
CA VAL A 71 7.85 -8.47 -2.34
C VAL A 71 9.12 -9.30 -2.10
N GLY A 72 9.00 -10.60 -1.82
CA GLY A 72 10.14 -11.47 -1.59
C GLY A 72 11.10 -11.56 -2.79
N TYR A 73 10.58 -11.44 -4.02
CA TYR A 73 11.41 -11.46 -5.22
C TYR A 73 12.18 -10.15 -5.42
N MET A 74 11.54 -9.00 -5.13
CA MET A 74 12.14 -7.68 -5.37
C MET A 74 13.01 -7.21 -4.21
N THR A 75 12.73 -7.63 -2.98
CA THR A 75 13.48 -7.22 -1.78
C THR A 75 14.32 -8.36 -1.18
N GLY A 76 14.41 -9.50 -1.85
CA GLY A 76 15.22 -10.64 -1.40
C GLY A 76 16.73 -10.41 -1.48
N ILE A 77 17.16 -9.36 -2.17
CA ILE A 77 18.53 -8.85 -2.18
C ILE A 77 18.44 -7.36 -1.80
N ASP A 78 19.16 -6.98 -0.76
CA ASP A 78 19.18 -5.60 -0.28
C ASP A 78 19.68 -4.63 -1.35
N ILE A 79 19.10 -3.43 -1.37
CA ILE A 79 19.56 -2.35 -2.24
C ILE A 79 20.95 -1.92 -1.79
N THR A 80 21.90 -1.94 -2.71
CA THR A 80 23.28 -1.55 -2.43
C THR A 80 23.54 -0.13 -2.93
N TYR A 81 23.98 0.73 -2.04
CA TYR A 81 24.37 2.10 -2.35
C TYR A 81 25.88 2.17 -2.55
N THR A 82 26.31 2.70 -3.69
CA THR A 82 27.74 2.87 -4.02
C THR A 82 28.01 4.30 -4.44
N SER A 83 29.18 4.82 -4.06
CA SER A 83 29.67 6.14 -4.46
C SER A 83 31.18 6.10 -4.62
N ASP A 84 31.73 7.03 -5.40
CA ASP A 84 33.17 7.25 -5.47
C ASP A 84 33.71 7.98 -4.22
N GLU A 85 32.83 8.54 -3.41
CA GLU A 85 33.15 9.20 -2.14
C GLU A 85 32.82 8.28 -0.96
N ASP A 86 33.36 8.62 0.22
CA ASP A 86 33.07 7.91 1.45
C ASP A 86 31.61 8.13 1.87
N ILE A 87 30.86 7.02 1.97
CA ILE A 87 29.44 7.01 2.38
C ILE A 87 29.19 6.22 3.67
N GLU A 88 30.25 5.92 4.44
CA GLU A 88 30.13 5.10 5.66
C GLU A 88 29.10 5.67 6.62
N ALA A 89 29.10 6.99 6.86
CA ALA A 89 28.14 7.65 7.73
C ALA A 89 26.69 7.55 7.23
N ILE A 90 26.48 7.53 5.92
CA ILE A 90 25.15 7.34 5.33
C ILE A 90 24.71 5.88 5.50
N GLN A 91 25.61 4.94 5.24
CA GLN A 91 25.35 3.52 5.42
C GLN A 91 25.00 3.19 6.87
N ASP A 92 25.67 3.80 7.85
CA ASP A 92 25.37 3.64 9.26
C ASP A 92 23.93 4.11 9.60
N VAL A 93 23.51 5.25 9.05
CA VAL A 93 22.13 5.75 9.23
C VAL A 93 21.11 4.82 8.59
N LEU A 94 21.37 4.33 7.36
CA LEU A 94 20.48 3.40 6.66
C LEU A 94 20.35 2.08 7.43
N ASN A 95 21.47 1.54 7.91
CA ASN A 95 21.48 0.31 8.71
C ASN A 95 20.77 0.49 10.06
N TYR A 96 20.96 1.66 10.72
CA TYR A 96 20.29 1.96 11.98
C TYR A 96 18.77 2.01 11.84
N ASN A 97 18.28 2.48 10.71
CA ASN A 97 16.84 2.60 10.42
C ASN A 97 16.25 1.33 9.77
N ASP A 98 17.04 0.27 9.56
CA ASP A 98 16.59 -0.97 8.91
C ASP A 98 15.89 -0.70 7.56
N VAL A 99 16.55 0.08 6.70
CA VAL A 99 15.98 0.55 5.42
C VAL A 99 15.49 -0.60 4.55
N SER A 100 16.14 -1.76 4.58
CA SER A 100 15.69 -2.94 3.82
C SER A 100 14.27 -3.38 4.20
N GLN A 101 13.92 -3.31 5.48
CA GLN A 101 12.56 -3.62 5.96
C GLN A 101 11.55 -2.55 5.57
N GLU A 102 11.95 -1.27 5.63
CA GLU A 102 11.10 -0.16 5.20
C GLU A 102 10.84 -0.22 3.70
N ASP A 103 11.85 -0.49 2.87
CA ASP A 103 11.71 -0.69 1.42
C ASP A 103 10.74 -1.83 1.09
N ALA A 104 10.83 -2.95 1.81
CA ALA A 104 9.92 -4.08 1.64
C ALA A 104 8.48 -3.71 2.02
N SER A 105 8.30 -2.95 3.09
CA SER A 105 6.99 -2.48 3.55
C SER A 105 6.39 -1.48 2.57
N LEU A 106 7.19 -0.54 2.07
CA LEU A 106 6.79 0.46 1.08
C LEU A 106 6.36 -0.19 -0.24
N LEU A 107 7.14 -1.18 -0.70
CA LEU A 107 6.81 -1.96 -1.89
C LEU A 107 5.51 -2.76 -1.70
N LYS A 108 5.32 -3.37 -0.54
CA LYS A 108 4.11 -4.11 -0.21
C LYS A 108 2.88 -3.20 -0.27
N ASP A 109 2.95 -2.03 0.32
CA ASP A 109 1.87 -1.05 0.28
C ASP A 109 1.61 -0.56 -1.15
N ALA A 110 2.65 -0.30 -1.94
CA ALA A 110 2.51 0.07 -3.33
C ALA A 110 1.82 -1.01 -4.17
N LEU A 111 2.09 -2.30 -3.91
CA LEU A 111 1.43 -3.42 -4.58
C LEU A 111 -0.04 -3.59 -4.17
N ILE A 112 -0.36 -3.34 -2.90
CA ILE A 112 -1.74 -3.47 -2.39
C ILE A 112 -2.61 -2.29 -2.85
N TYR A 113 -2.09 -1.06 -2.70
CA TYR A 113 -2.88 0.16 -2.88
C TYR A 113 -2.66 0.84 -4.23
N GLY A 114 -1.61 0.46 -4.98
CA GLY A 114 -1.17 1.14 -6.20
C GLY A 114 -0.40 2.44 -5.93
N LEU A 115 -0.17 2.77 -4.66
CA LEU A 115 0.60 3.93 -4.20
C LEU A 115 1.12 3.67 -2.79
N ALA A 116 2.27 4.23 -2.47
CA ALA A 116 2.83 4.24 -1.11
C ALA A 116 3.57 5.56 -0.88
N TYR A 117 3.70 5.96 0.37
CA TYR A 117 4.39 7.17 0.78
C TYR A 117 5.30 6.86 1.96
N GLU A 118 6.50 7.36 1.90
CA GLU A 118 7.43 7.43 3.01
C GLU A 118 7.51 8.87 3.50
N VAL A 119 7.54 9.06 4.81
CA VAL A 119 7.70 10.37 5.44
C VAL A 119 8.93 10.30 6.34
N ASN A 120 9.98 11.04 5.94
CA ASN A 120 11.22 11.19 6.68
C ASN A 120 11.23 12.47 7.51
#